data_6e78e23d84bc687e709a7374c6befcc8
#
_entry.id   6e78e23d84bc687e709a7374c6befcc8
#
_cell.length_a   1.000
_cell.length_b   1.000
_cell.length_c   1.000
_cell.angle_alpha   90.00
_cell.angle_beta   90.00
_cell.angle_gamma   90.00
#
_symmetry.space_group_name_H-M   'P 1'
#
loop_
_entity.id
_entity.type
_entity.pdbx_description
1 polymer ?
#
loop_
_entity_poly.entity_id
_entity_poly.type
_entity_poly.pdbx_seq_one_letter_code
_entity_poly.pdbx_strand_id
1 'polypeptide(L)'
;ALRAAGDRCGMEFQSIHAPFGRMDRMWKEAPDTEDTVAELCECLRDCAEYHVPVMVAHAFIGFEEHSPNEIGVRNFGRGADEAERLGVRLALENTEGIEYLSRLFEAFSDRECVGFCWDTGHEMCYNWSEDVVGRFGQNGKLFATHLNDNLGIRDFEGKITWIDDLHLLPFDGIADWKGIAERLDRAGFDGTMTFELNTKSKPGRHENDKYDKMDIEQYVTEVYIRACRLAAMRKR
;
A
#
# COMPACT_ATOMS: atom_id res chain seq x y z
N ALA A 1 -3.62 -20.20 -12.70
CA ALA A 1 -5.10 -20.17 -12.71
C ALA A 1 -5.64 -18.75 -12.83
N LEU A 2 -5.25 -17.80 -11.92
CA LEU A 2 -5.75 -16.41 -11.92
C LEU A 2 -5.42 -15.65 -13.21
N ARG A 3 -4.18 -15.73 -13.70
CA ARG A 3 -3.77 -15.07 -14.95
C ARG A 3 -4.66 -15.49 -16.13
N ALA A 4 -4.86 -16.81 -16.31
CA ALA A 4 -5.70 -17.33 -17.37
C ALA A 4 -7.19 -16.92 -17.22
N ALA A 5 -7.66 -16.68 -16.01
CA ALA A 5 -9.01 -16.15 -15.78
C ALA A 5 -9.09 -14.67 -16.16
N GLY A 6 -8.10 -13.88 -15.74
CA GLY A 6 -7.99 -12.47 -16.12
C GLY A 6 -7.92 -12.28 -17.64
N ASP A 7 -7.08 -13.03 -18.32
CA ASP A 7 -6.93 -12.97 -19.78
C ASP A 7 -8.27 -13.25 -20.50
N ARG A 8 -9.06 -14.23 -20.03
CA ARG A 8 -10.41 -14.50 -20.59
C ARG A 8 -11.40 -13.36 -20.38
N CYS A 9 -11.21 -12.57 -19.34
CA CYS A 9 -12.10 -11.45 -19.00
C CYS A 9 -11.55 -10.10 -19.51
N GLY A 10 -10.38 -10.09 -20.19
CA GLY A 10 -9.73 -8.84 -20.63
C GLY A 10 -9.22 -7.99 -19.46
N MET A 11 -8.89 -8.60 -18.32
CA MET A 11 -8.39 -7.92 -17.14
C MET A 11 -6.86 -7.86 -17.16
N GLU A 12 -6.32 -6.71 -16.77
CA GLU A 12 -4.89 -6.52 -16.55
C GLU A 12 -4.55 -6.60 -15.06
N PHE A 13 -3.40 -7.20 -14.76
CA PHE A 13 -2.85 -7.22 -13.40
C PHE A 13 -1.91 -6.03 -13.24
N GLN A 14 -2.26 -5.09 -12.37
CA GLN A 14 -1.53 -3.83 -12.18
C GLN A 14 -0.45 -3.92 -11.11
N SER A 15 -0.71 -4.67 -10.04
CA SER A 15 0.22 -4.86 -8.96
C SER A 15 0.01 -6.21 -8.26
N ILE A 16 1.06 -6.67 -7.56
CA ILE A 16 1.00 -7.75 -6.59
C ILE A 16 1.44 -7.16 -5.25
N HIS A 17 0.73 -7.50 -4.18
CA HIS A 17 1.15 -7.20 -2.82
C HIS A 17 2.02 -8.35 -2.29
N ALA A 18 3.24 -8.03 -1.86
CA ALA A 18 4.12 -9.02 -1.23
C ALA A 18 3.57 -9.50 0.12
N PRO A 19 3.88 -10.71 0.57
CA PRO A 19 3.59 -11.15 1.92
C PRO A 19 4.18 -10.17 2.95
N PHE A 20 3.37 -9.69 3.91
CA PHE A 20 3.80 -8.64 4.83
C PHE A 20 3.95 -9.09 6.30
N GLY A 21 3.38 -10.23 6.66
CA GLY A 21 3.28 -10.66 8.08
C GLY A 21 4.60 -10.81 8.84
N ARG A 22 5.74 -10.76 8.14
CA ARG A 22 7.09 -10.88 8.70
C ARG A 22 8.03 -9.74 8.31
N MET A 23 7.51 -8.59 7.84
CA MET A 23 8.36 -7.49 7.36
C MET A 23 9.22 -6.85 8.46
N ASP A 24 8.86 -7.03 9.76
CA ASP A 24 9.73 -6.69 10.88
C ASP A 24 11.05 -7.47 10.88
N ARG A 25 11.08 -8.69 10.29
CA ARG A 25 12.28 -9.53 10.17
C ARG A 25 13.32 -8.94 9.21
N MET A 26 12.88 -8.15 8.26
CA MET A 26 13.80 -7.44 7.36
C MET A 26 14.80 -6.56 8.12
N TRP A 27 14.46 -6.11 9.32
CA TRP A 27 15.24 -5.19 10.15
C TRP A 27 16.01 -5.87 11.30
N LYS A 28 16.04 -7.20 11.33
CA LYS A 28 16.66 -7.98 12.42
C LYS A 28 17.60 -9.04 11.86
N GLU A 29 18.57 -9.46 12.67
CA GLU A 29 19.30 -10.70 12.45
C GLU A 29 18.55 -11.83 13.19
N ALA A 30 17.71 -12.54 12.47
CA ALA A 30 16.87 -13.62 12.99
C ALA A 30 16.96 -14.84 12.06
N PRO A 31 16.67 -16.06 12.55
CA PRO A 31 16.77 -17.28 11.73
C PRO A 31 15.90 -17.25 10.46
N ASP A 32 14.77 -16.54 10.50
CA ASP A 32 13.79 -16.40 9.42
C ASP A 32 13.95 -15.13 8.55
N THR A 33 15.00 -14.33 8.79
CA THR A 33 15.29 -13.14 7.98
C THR A 33 15.57 -13.49 6.53
N GLU A 34 16.41 -14.51 6.30
CA GLU A 34 16.74 -14.96 4.93
C GLU A 34 15.52 -15.49 4.19
N ASP A 35 14.60 -16.17 4.86
CA ASP A 35 13.35 -16.64 4.28
C ASP A 35 12.48 -15.46 3.86
N THR A 36 12.39 -14.39 4.69
CA THR A 36 11.61 -13.19 4.38
C THR A 36 12.19 -12.43 3.18
N VAL A 37 13.51 -12.30 3.09
CA VAL A 37 14.18 -11.71 1.93
C VAL A 37 13.95 -12.56 0.67
N ALA A 38 14.03 -13.88 0.80
CA ALA A 38 13.80 -14.80 -0.31
C ALA A 38 12.35 -14.71 -0.84
N GLU A 39 11.36 -14.62 0.05
CA GLU A 39 9.94 -14.42 -0.32
C GLU A 39 9.73 -13.09 -1.07
N LEU A 40 10.35 -12.00 -0.60
CA LEU A 40 10.28 -10.71 -1.29
C LEU A 40 10.83 -10.82 -2.73
N CYS A 41 12.01 -11.45 -2.90
CA CYS A 41 12.62 -11.66 -4.20
C CYS A 41 11.81 -12.64 -5.09
N GLU A 42 11.18 -13.65 -4.50
CA GLU A 42 10.31 -14.57 -5.24
C GLU A 42 9.07 -13.86 -5.77
N CYS A 43 8.44 -13.02 -4.96
CA CYS A 43 7.30 -12.22 -5.38
C CYS A 43 7.66 -11.27 -6.54
N LEU A 44 8.88 -10.70 -6.57
CA LEU A 44 9.38 -9.91 -7.70
C LEU A 44 9.56 -10.77 -8.97
N ARG A 45 10.02 -12.02 -8.85
CA ARG A 45 10.11 -12.95 -9.98
C ARG A 45 8.73 -13.31 -10.51
N ASP A 46 7.76 -13.54 -9.63
CA ASP A 46 6.36 -13.76 -10.02
C ASP A 46 5.81 -12.55 -10.77
N CYS A 47 6.08 -11.33 -10.31
CA CYS A 47 5.71 -10.12 -11.04
C CYS A 47 6.28 -10.12 -12.46
N ALA A 48 7.55 -10.43 -12.64
CA ALA A 48 8.20 -10.49 -13.94
C ALA A 48 7.62 -11.62 -14.82
N GLU A 49 7.46 -12.84 -14.26
CA GLU A 49 6.90 -13.99 -14.98
C GLU A 49 5.49 -13.75 -15.48
N TYR A 50 4.65 -13.10 -14.66
CA TYR A 50 3.24 -12.83 -14.99
C TYR A 50 3.01 -11.44 -15.58
N HIS A 51 4.07 -10.70 -15.92
CA HIS A 51 4.01 -9.36 -16.51
C HIS A 51 3.19 -8.37 -15.66
N VAL A 52 3.38 -8.40 -14.36
CA VAL A 52 2.81 -7.44 -13.42
C VAL A 52 3.84 -6.34 -13.15
N PRO A 53 3.55 -5.08 -13.47
CA PRO A 53 4.59 -4.05 -13.53
C PRO A 53 5.05 -3.55 -12.15
N VAL A 54 4.26 -3.77 -11.11
CA VAL A 54 4.51 -3.22 -9.76
C VAL A 54 4.37 -4.30 -8.70
N MET A 55 5.31 -4.38 -7.79
CA MET A 55 5.17 -5.09 -6.52
C MET A 55 5.06 -4.09 -5.38
N VAL A 56 4.01 -4.20 -4.57
CA VAL A 56 3.85 -3.43 -3.34
C VAL A 56 4.43 -4.22 -2.17
N ALA A 57 5.15 -3.55 -1.28
CA ALA A 57 5.69 -4.15 -0.07
C ALA A 57 5.63 -3.17 1.10
N HIS A 58 5.30 -3.68 2.29
CA HIS A 58 5.42 -2.91 3.52
C HIS A 58 6.89 -2.62 3.84
N ALA A 59 7.21 -1.40 4.25
CA ALA A 59 8.54 -1.06 4.75
C ALA A 59 8.80 -1.68 6.13
N PHE A 60 7.73 -1.86 6.92
CA PHE A 60 7.77 -2.42 8.27
C PHE A 60 6.39 -2.97 8.65
N ILE A 61 6.32 -3.77 9.69
CA ILE A 61 5.10 -4.15 10.40
C ILE A 61 5.40 -4.27 11.90
N GLY A 62 4.57 -3.67 12.74
CA GLY A 62 4.65 -3.80 14.19
C GLY A 62 4.37 -2.50 14.94
N PHE A 63 3.90 -2.63 16.17
CA PHE A 63 3.50 -1.52 17.05
C PHE A 63 4.35 -1.44 18.32
N GLU A 64 5.37 -2.28 18.45
CA GLU A 64 6.31 -2.21 19.56
C GLU A 64 7.39 -1.16 19.27
N GLU A 65 8.12 -0.73 20.31
CA GLU A 65 9.22 0.22 20.14
C GLU A 65 10.26 -0.34 19.16
N HIS A 66 10.63 0.47 18.17
CA HIS A 66 11.47 0.06 17.05
C HIS A 66 12.25 1.24 16.48
N SER A 67 13.26 0.93 15.66
CA SER A 67 13.99 1.93 14.87
C SER A 67 14.64 1.29 13.64
N PRO A 68 14.70 2.00 12.50
CA PRO A 68 15.38 1.53 11.30
C PRO A 68 16.90 1.40 11.52
N ASN A 69 17.53 0.49 10.77
CA ASN A 69 18.96 0.20 10.87
C ASN A 69 19.54 -0.29 9.53
N GLU A 70 20.85 -0.50 9.49
CA GLU A 70 21.58 -0.94 8.28
C GLU A 70 21.26 -2.39 7.86
N ILE A 71 20.76 -3.23 8.77
CA ILE A 71 20.34 -4.59 8.43
C ILE A 71 19.16 -4.52 7.47
N GLY A 72 18.16 -3.70 7.79
CA GLY A 72 17.00 -3.51 6.94
C GLY A 72 17.36 -2.90 5.59
N VAL A 73 18.19 -1.85 5.58
CA VAL A 73 18.66 -1.24 4.32
C VAL A 73 19.34 -2.28 3.43
N ARG A 74 20.24 -3.12 3.98
CA ARG A 74 20.90 -4.21 3.24
C ARG A 74 19.88 -5.22 2.70
N ASN A 75 18.93 -5.64 3.50
CA ASN A 75 17.96 -6.66 3.11
C ASN A 75 16.98 -6.15 2.04
N PHE A 76 16.43 -4.95 2.20
CA PHE A 76 15.62 -4.30 1.16
C PHE A 76 16.45 -3.97 -0.10
N GLY A 77 17.75 -3.68 0.05
CA GLY A 77 18.68 -3.50 -1.06
C GLY A 77 18.73 -4.71 -1.99
N ARG A 78 18.71 -5.93 -1.43
CA ARG A 78 18.62 -7.17 -2.23
C ARG A 78 17.32 -7.25 -3.04
N GLY A 79 16.19 -6.81 -2.46
CA GLY A 79 14.93 -6.68 -3.18
C GLY A 79 15.00 -5.62 -4.30
N ALA A 80 15.61 -4.46 -4.02
CA ALA A 80 15.79 -3.40 -5.00
C ALA A 80 16.70 -3.84 -6.17
N ASP A 81 17.79 -4.58 -5.89
CA ASP A 81 18.66 -5.17 -6.92
C ASP A 81 17.91 -6.16 -7.81
N GLU A 82 17.06 -7.00 -7.22
CA GLU A 82 16.24 -7.97 -7.95
C GLU A 82 15.15 -7.26 -8.78
N ALA A 83 14.50 -6.22 -8.23
CA ALA A 83 13.52 -5.40 -8.93
C ALA A 83 14.13 -4.74 -10.17
N GLU A 84 15.31 -4.12 -10.03
CA GLU A 84 16.04 -3.50 -11.12
C GLU A 84 16.42 -4.50 -12.21
N ARG A 85 16.95 -5.66 -11.81
CA ARG A 85 17.33 -6.76 -12.72
C ARG A 85 16.15 -7.28 -13.54
N LEU A 86 14.95 -7.31 -12.94
CA LEU A 86 13.73 -7.85 -13.55
C LEU A 86 12.92 -6.79 -14.30
N GLY A 87 13.25 -5.49 -14.14
CA GLY A 87 12.44 -4.40 -14.69
C GLY A 87 11.08 -4.25 -14.01
N VAL A 88 10.94 -4.69 -12.75
CA VAL A 88 9.74 -4.56 -11.92
C VAL A 88 9.90 -3.37 -10.99
N ARG A 89 8.85 -2.59 -10.79
CA ARG A 89 8.84 -1.49 -9.83
C ARG A 89 8.51 -1.99 -8.44
N LEU A 90 9.37 -1.69 -7.46
CA LEU A 90 9.14 -1.95 -6.03
C LEU A 90 8.52 -0.70 -5.41
N ALA A 91 7.24 -0.77 -5.07
CA ALA A 91 6.49 0.29 -4.41
C ALA A 91 6.45 0.02 -2.89
N LEU A 92 7.14 0.85 -2.12
CA LEU A 92 7.12 0.76 -0.66
C LEU A 92 5.91 1.52 -0.12
N GLU A 93 5.13 0.85 0.72
CA GLU A 93 3.88 1.38 1.24
C GLU A 93 4.07 2.07 2.59
N ASN A 94 3.31 3.16 2.81
CA ASN A 94 3.22 3.79 4.11
C ASN A 94 2.33 2.95 5.03
N THR A 95 2.97 2.37 6.03
CA THR A 95 2.33 1.61 7.09
C THR A 95 2.65 2.24 8.45
N GLU A 96 2.44 1.53 9.55
CA GLU A 96 3.05 1.91 10.82
C GLU A 96 4.59 1.99 10.66
N GLY A 97 5.25 2.86 11.41
CA GLY A 97 6.70 3.02 11.32
C GLY A 97 7.16 3.79 10.07
N ILE A 98 6.61 4.99 9.86
CA ILE A 98 6.98 5.88 8.75
C ILE A 98 8.48 6.21 8.68
N GLU A 99 9.22 6.08 9.77
CA GLU A 99 10.67 6.25 9.84
C GLU A 99 11.42 5.16 9.06
N TYR A 100 10.87 3.96 8.95
CA TYR A 100 11.43 2.88 8.13
C TYR A 100 11.31 3.21 6.64
N LEU A 101 10.14 3.67 6.23
CA LEU A 101 9.92 4.16 4.87
C LEU A 101 10.88 5.30 4.55
N SER A 102 11.02 6.27 5.46
CA SER A 102 11.95 7.39 5.31
C SER A 102 13.39 6.93 5.13
N ARG A 103 13.84 5.96 5.93
CA ARG A 103 15.20 5.41 5.86
C ARG A 103 15.46 4.69 4.53
N LEU A 104 14.48 3.96 4.01
CA LEU A 104 14.59 3.28 2.71
C LEU A 104 14.60 4.29 1.55
N PHE A 105 13.75 5.32 1.58
CA PHE A 105 13.76 6.37 0.56
C PHE A 105 15.04 7.18 0.54
N GLU A 106 15.66 7.40 1.69
CA GLU A 106 16.99 8.01 1.79
C GLU A 106 18.05 7.09 1.16
N ALA A 107 18.05 5.80 1.53
CA ALA A 107 19.04 4.84 1.07
C ALA A 107 18.94 4.52 -0.43
N PHE A 108 17.72 4.58 -1.00
CA PHE A 108 17.45 4.21 -2.40
C PHE A 108 17.02 5.42 -3.25
N SER A 109 17.44 6.62 -2.87
CA SER A 109 17.04 7.86 -3.54
C SER A 109 17.43 7.91 -5.03
N ASP A 110 18.49 7.21 -5.42
CA ASP A 110 19.00 7.08 -6.78
C ASP A 110 18.44 5.87 -7.56
N ARG A 111 17.65 5.01 -6.91
CA ARG A 111 17.07 3.81 -7.53
C ARG A 111 15.74 4.14 -8.22
N GLU A 112 15.72 4.15 -9.55
CA GLU A 112 14.50 4.41 -10.32
C GLU A 112 13.43 3.34 -10.12
N CYS A 113 13.82 2.08 -9.87
CA CYS A 113 12.92 0.96 -9.62
C CYS A 113 12.24 1.00 -8.25
N VAL A 114 12.69 1.84 -7.31
CA VAL A 114 12.07 2.01 -5.98
C VAL A 114 11.20 3.25 -5.96
N GLY A 115 9.97 3.10 -5.52
CA GLY A 115 8.99 4.16 -5.40
C GLY A 115 8.00 3.93 -4.29
N PHE A 116 6.89 4.61 -4.34
CA PHE A 116 5.92 4.73 -3.28
C PHE A 116 4.57 4.09 -3.66
N CYS A 117 3.98 3.36 -2.74
CA CYS A 117 2.56 3.02 -2.74
C CYS A 117 1.87 3.86 -1.66
N TRP A 118 0.90 4.66 -2.06
CA TRP A 118 0.16 5.49 -1.13
C TRP A 118 -1.09 4.79 -0.64
N ASP A 119 -1.10 4.38 0.63
CA ASP A 119 -2.32 4.00 1.33
C ASP A 119 -2.90 5.21 2.08
N THR A 120 -4.14 5.59 1.70
CA THR A 120 -4.82 6.75 2.24
C THR A 120 -5.37 6.53 3.65
N GLY A 121 -5.76 5.30 3.99
CA GLY A 121 -6.22 4.94 5.33
C GLY A 121 -5.07 4.86 6.32
N HIS A 122 -3.94 4.24 5.93
CA HIS A 122 -2.72 4.21 6.74
C HIS A 122 -2.20 5.63 7.04
N GLU A 123 -2.25 6.53 6.06
CA GLU A 123 -1.91 7.93 6.30
C GLU A 123 -2.75 8.52 7.44
N MET A 124 -4.05 8.20 7.47
CA MET A 124 -4.97 8.72 8.46
C MET A 124 -4.82 8.07 9.84
N CYS A 125 -4.59 6.76 9.91
CA CYS A 125 -4.56 6.03 11.18
C CYS A 125 -3.16 5.77 11.72
N TYR A 126 -2.12 5.72 10.87
CA TYR A 126 -0.75 5.42 11.30
C TYR A 126 0.22 6.60 11.15
N ASN A 127 0.03 7.43 10.14
CA ASN A 127 0.97 8.49 9.82
C ASN A 127 0.49 9.89 10.23
N TRP A 128 -0.43 10.00 11.18
CA TRP A 128 -0.91 11.25 11.78
C TRP A 128 -1.44 12.26 10.75
N SER A 129 -1.98 11.78 9.62
CA SER A 129 -2.43 12.59 8.49
C SER A 129 -1.34 13.51 7.92
N GLU A 130 -0.06 13.12 8.02
CA GLU A 130 1.04 13.79 7.31
C GLU A 130 0.86 13.66 5.80
N ASP A 131 1.32 14.65 5.03
CA ASP A 131 1.32 14.58 3.57
C ASP A 131 2.41 13.62 3.06
N VAL A 132 2.19 12.31 3.21
CA VAL A 132 3.17 11.30 2.81
C VAL A 132 3.37 11.25 1.29
N VAL A 133 2.34 11.56 0.49
CA VAL A 133 2.50 11.62 -0.98
C VAL A 133 3.32 12.86 -1.39
N GLY A 134 3.17 13.96 -0.67
CA GLY A 134 4.04 15.14 -0.84
C GLY A 134 5.50 14.85 -0.52
N ARG A 135 5.73 13.93 0.42
CA ARG A 135 7.07 13.55 0.87
C ARG A 135 7.72 12.47 0.00
N PHE A 136 7.00 11.43 -0.40
CA PHE A 136 7.56 10.23 -1.04
C PHE A 136 7.09 10.01 -2.49
N GLY A 137 5.96 10.59 -2.89
CA GLY A 137 5.32 10.32 -4.18
C GLY A 137 5.66 11.30 -5.30
N GLN A 138 6.56 12.28 -5.06
CA GLN A 138 6.91 13.29 -6.06
C GLN A 138 7.86 12.75 -7.14
N ASN A 139 8.02 13.51 -8.23
CA ASN A 139 8.97 13.22 -9.30
C ASN A 139 8.78 11.82 -9.95
N GLY A 140 7.52 11.40 -10.10
CA GLY A 140 7.20 10.11 -10.70
C GLY A 140 7.45 8.90 -9.80
N LYS A 141 7.66 9.13 -8.49
CA LYS A 141 7.88 8.04 -7.52
C LYS A 141 6.59 7.42 -6.97
N LEU A 142 5.42 7.99 -7.21
CA LEU A 142 4.15 7.35 -6.86
C LEU A 142 3.83 6.25 -7.89
N PHE A 143 4.08 4.99 -7.53
CA PHE A 143 3.94 3.84 -8.42
C PHE A 143 2.59 3.13 -8.27
N ALA A 144 2.01 3.16 -7.09
CA ALA A 144 0.76 2.49 -6.77
C ALA A 144 -0.04 3.28 -5.73
N THR A 145 -1.31 2.94 -5.60
CA THR A 145 -2.19 3.47 -4.57
C THR A 145 -3.00 2.34 -3.94
N HIS A 146 -3.25 2.45 -2.64
CA HIS A 146 -4.25 1.70 -1.90
C HIS A 146 -5.26 2.69 -1.32
N LEU A 147 -6.29 2.98 -2.11
CA LEU A 147 -7.28 3.99 -1.76
C LEU A 147 -8.36 3.36 -0.88
N ASN A 148 -8.49 3.85 0.32
CA ASN A 148 -9.54 3.48 1.24
C ASN A 148 -9.86 4.66 2.17
N ASP A 149 -10.99 4.60 2.84
CA ASP A 149 -11.38 5.59 3.83
C ASP A 149 -11.11 5.08 5.25
N ASN A 150 -10.99 5.99 6.18
CA ASN A 150 -10.73 5.69 7.57
C ASN A 150 -11.40 6.74 8.48
N LEU A 151 -11.38 6.53 9.78
CA LEU A 151 -11.86 7.48 10.77
C LEU A 151 -10.74 8.23 11.48
N GLY A 152 -9.51 8.01 11.04
CA GLY A 152 -8.30 8.63 11.60
C GLY A 152 -7.99 8.15 13.02
N ILE A 153 -7.09 8.85 13.68
CA ILE A 153 -6.71 8.58 15.07
C ILE A 153 -7.82 9.13 15.97
N ARG A 154 -8.47 8.25 16.72
CA ARG A 154 -9.57 8.62 17.62
C ARG A 154 -9.11 8.94 19.02
N ASP A 155 -8.05 8.28 19.48
CA ASP A 155 -7.49 8.43 20.81
C ASP A 155 -6.01 8.75 20.70
N PHE A 156 -5.68 10.03 20.77
CA PHE A 156 -4.29 10.52 20.65
C PHE A 156 -3.41 10.13 21.87
N GLU A 157 -4.01 9.67 22.95
CA GLU A 157 -3.32 9.13 24.13
C GLU A 157 -3.35 7.61 24.15
N GLY A 158 -4.20 6.99 23.32
CA GLY A 158 -4.36 5.55 23.20
C GLY A 158 -3.29 4.90 22.32
N LYS A 159 -3.21 3.59 22.41
CA LYS A 159 -2.33 2.77 21.59
C LYS A 159 -3.00 2.50 20.24
N ILE A 160 -2.42 3.03 19.16
CA ILE A 160 -2.81 2.68 17.79
C ILE A 160 -2.49 1.20 17.54
N THR A 161 -3.40 0.51 16.88
CA THR A 161 -3.27 -0.91 16.54
C THR A 161 -3.82 -1.20 15.15
N TRP A 162 -3.63 -2.42 14.65
CA TRP A 162 -4.20 -2.88 13.39
C TRP A 162 -5.75 -2.83 13.33
N ILE A 163 -6.43 -2.66 14.48
CA ILE A 163 -7.90 -2.49 14.54
C ILE A 163 -8.32 -1.10 14.04
N ASP A 164 -7.42 -0.13 14.07
CA ASP A 164 -7.69 1.24 13.62
C ASP A 164 -7.56 1.38 12.09
N ASP A 165 -6.98 0.40 11.45
CA ASP A 165 -6.87 0.30 10.00
C ASP A 165 -8.15 -0.34 9.42
N LEU A 166 -9.11 0.52 9.01
CA LEU A 166 -10.48 0.10 8.75
C LEU A 166 -10.77 -0.34 7.34
N HIS A 167 -10.01 0.13 6.35
CA HIS A 167 -10.23 -0.13 4.92
C HIS A 167 -11.68 0.10 4.48
N LEU A 168 -12.24 1.28 4.84
CA LEU A 168 -13.61 1.64 4.50
C LEU A 168 -13.73 2.00 3.02
N LEU A 169 -14.95 1.83 2.46
CA LEU A 169 -15.24 2.35 1.14
C LEU A 169 -15.07 3.87 1.10
N PRO A 170 -14.61 4.43 -0.04
CA PRO A 170 -14.56 5.88 -0.21
C PRO A 170 -15.87 6.57 0.17
N PHE A 171 -15.77 7.66 0.91
CA PHE A 171 -16.90 8.47 1.44
C PHE A 171 -17.68 7.84 2.61
N ASP A 172 -17.19 6.77 3.20
CA ASP A 172 -17.76 6.20 4.44
C ASP A 172 -17.05 6.66 5.71
N GLY A 173 -15.87 7.20 5.58
CA GLY A 173 -15.05 7.75 6.66
C GLY A 173 -15.00 9.28 6.64
N ILE A 174 -13.84 9.81 7.00
CA ILE A 174 -13.58 11.26 7.10
C ILE A 174 -12.50 11.75 6.13
N ALA A 175 -12.06 10.92 5.17
CA ALA A 175 -11.05 11.30 4.22
C ALA A 175 -11.49 12.48 3.34
N ASP A 176 -10.60 13.45 3.14
CA ASP A 176 -10.79 14.52 2.17
C ASP A 176 -10.55 14.02 0.75
N TRP A 177 -11.54 13.37 0.16
CA TRP A 177 -11.44 12.79 -1.19
C TRP A 177 -11.13 13.82 -2.27
N LYS A 178 -11.55 15.07 -2.09
CA LYS A 178 -11.18 16.15 -3.01
C LYS A 178 -9.70 16.48 -2.88
N GLY A 179 -9.20 16.62 -1.66
CA GLY A 179 -7.77 16.82 -1.39
C GLY A 179 -6.93 15.64 -1.87
N ILE A 180 -7.41 14.40 -1.71
CA ILE A 180 -6.76 13.19 -2.24
C ILE A 180 -6.64 13.27 -3.76
N ALA A 181 -7.72 13.59 -4.48
CA ALA A 181 -7.70 13.76 -5.92
C ALA A 181 -6.69 14.85 -6.36
N GLU A 182 -6.67 16.01 -5.67
CA GLU A 182 -5.75 17.10 -5.95
C GLU A 182 -4.28 16.72 -5.67
N ARG A 183 -4.02 15.86 -4.68
CA ARG A 183 -2.68 15.34 -4.36
C ARG A 183 -2.19 14.34 -5.40
N LEU A 184 -3.06 13.45 -5.89
CA LEU A 184 -2.77 12.55 -7.01
C LEU A 184 -2.41 13.35 -8.27
N ASP A 185 -3.16 14.42 -8.57
CA ASP A 185 -2.90 15.30 -9.72
C ASP A 185 -1.55 16.03 -9.58
N ARG A 186 -1.24 16.56 -8.39
CA ARG A 186 0.06 17.21 -8.12
C ARG A 186 1.23 16.25 -8.23
N ALA A 187 1.07 15.01 -7.81
CA ALA A 187 2.09 13.97 -7.95
C ALA A 187 2.26 13.50 -9.40
N GLY A 188 1.39 13.94 -10.32
CA GLY A 188 1.38 13.48 -11.71
C GLY A 188 1.03 12.01 -11.85
N PHE A 189 0.28 11.43 -10.89
CA PHE A 189 -0.05 10.02 -10.92
C PHE A 189 -0.99 9.69 -12.07
N ASP A 190 -0.54 8.86 -13.00
CA ASP A 190 -1.26 8.39 -14.18
C ASP A 190 -1.55 6.88 -14.16
N GLY A 191 -1.15 6.21 -13.08
CA GLY A 191 -1.41 4.79 -12.87
C GLY A 191 -2.87 4.48 -12.54
N THR A 192 -3.13 3.20 -12.33
CA THR A 192 -4.44 2.71 -11.90
C THR A 192 -4.71 3.09 -10.45
N MET A 193 -5.87 3.68 -10.20
CA MET A 193 -6.35 3.91 -8.84
C MET A 193 -6.82 2.58 -8.25
N THR A 194 -5.96 1.95 -7.45
CA THR A 194 -6.27 0.70 -6.75
C THR A 194 -6.93 1.00 -5.43
N PHE A 195 -8.03 0.32 -5.14
CA PHE A 195 -8.74 0.42 -3.87
C PHE A 195 -8.47 -0.83 -3.03
N GLU A 196 -8.08 -0.65 -1.78
CA GLU A 196 -7.89 -1.73 -0.82
C GLU A 196 -8.97 -1.66 0.24
N LEU A 197 -9.96 -2.57 0.14
CA LEU A 197 -11.22 -2.44 0.86
C LEU A 197 -11.61 -3.72 1.58
N ASN A 198 -12.25 -3.58 2.74
CA ASN A 198 -12.83 -4.66 3.51
C ASN A 198 -14.36 -4.65 3.46
N THR A 199 -14.97 -5.84 3.26
CA THR A 199 -16.43 -6.02 3.38
C THR A 199 -16.86 -6.22 4.83
N LYS A 200 -15.92 -6.55 5.73
CA LYS A 200 -16.21 -6.87 7.13
C LYS A 200 -15.59 -5.84 8.05
N SER A 201 -16.29 -5.57 9.15
CA SER A 201 -15.74 -4.76 10.23
C SER A 201 -14.60 -5.46 10.95
N LYS A 202 -13.64 -4.71 11.47
CA LYS A 202 -12.61 -5.21 12.37
C LYS A 202 -13.27 -5.70 13.69
N PRO A 203 -12.59 -6.55 14.48
CA PRO A 203 -13.13 -7.03 15.76
C PRO A 203 -13.58 -5.88 16.69
N GLY A 204 -14.81 -5.96 17.17
CA GLY A 204 -15.41 -4.92 18.01
C GLY A 204 -15.79 -3.62 17.31
N ARG A 205 -15.75 -3.59 15.97
CA ARG A 205 -16.10 -2.46 15.11
C ARG A 205 -17.35 -2.79 14.30
N HIS A 206 -18.01 -1.79 13.71
CA HIS A 206 -19.31 -1.94 13.03
C HIS A 206 -19.42 -1.13 11.73
N GLU A 207 -18.38 -0.50 11.29
CA GLU A 207 -18.39 0.45 10.18
C GLU A 207 -18.77 -0.21 8.84
N ASN A 208 -18.32 -1.46 8.62
CA ASN A 208 -18.58 -2.22 7.41
C ASN A 208 -19.77 -3.21 7.51
N ASP A 209 -20.47 -3.29 8.65
CA ASP A 209 -21.58 -4.25 8.86
C ASP A 209 -22.67 -4.13 7.79
N LYS A 210 -22.86 -2.95 7.21
CA LYS A 210 -23.80 -2.70 6.12
C LYS A 210 -23.46 -3.47 4.84
N TYR A 211 -22.22 -3.86 4.65
CA TYR A 211 -21.71 -4.59 3.49
C TYR A 211 -21.67 -6.12 3.69
N ASP A 212 -21.74 -6.60 4.92
CA ASP A 212 -21.61 -8.03 5.25
C ASP A 212 -22.72 -8.89 4.61
N LYS A 213 -23.86 -8.28 4.26
CA LYS A 213 -25.00 -8.95 3.62
C LYS A 213 -25.04 -8.78 2.10
N MET A 214 -24.13 -8.00 1.52
CA MET A 214 -24.06 -7.82 0.09
C MET A 214 -23.40 -9.02 -0.57
N ASP A 215 -23.90 -9.45 -1.72
CA ASP A 215 -23.13 -10.33 -2.59
C ASP A 215 -21.97 -9.54 -3.25
N ILE A 216 -21.06 -10.26 -3.88
CA ILE A 216 -19.86 -9.67 -4.47
C ILE A 216 -20.20 -8.67 -5.57
N GLU A 217 -21.24 -8.91 -6.37
CA GLU A 217 -21.65 -8.04 -7.47
C GLU A 217 -22.21 -6.71 -6.92
N GLN A 218 -23.04 -6.78 -5.88
CA GLN A 218 -23.56 -5.59 -5.20
C GLN A 218 -22.42 -4.76 -4.60
N TYR A 219 -21.48 -5.42 -3.91
CA TYR A 219 -20.35 -4.73 -3.28
C TYR A 219 -19.44 -4.07 -4.32
N VAL A 220 -19.06 -4.79 -5.38
CA VAL A 220 -18.22 -4.24 -6.46
C VAL A 220 -18.92 -3.08 -7.18
N THR A 221 -20.26 -3.14 -7.32
CA THR A 221 -21.06 -2.03 -7.87
C THR A 221 -20.94 -0.77 -7.01
N GLU A 222 -21.06 -0.91 -5.68
CA GLU A 222 -20.86 0.22 -4.75
C GLU A 222 -19.45 0.79 -4.85
N VAL A 223 -18.42 -0.07 -4.90
CA VAL A 223 -17.03 0.36 -5.09
C VAL A 223 -16.88 1.13 -6.40
N TYR A 224 -17.43 0.60 -7.50
CA TYR A 224 -17.32 1.22 -8.82
C TYR A 224 -17.97 2.62 -8.86
N ILE A 225 -19.15 2.77 -8.29
CA ILE A 225 -19.83 4.08 -8.21
C ILE A 225 -18.96 5.11 -7.48
N ARG A 226 -18.32 4.71 -6.37
CA ARG A 226 -17.46 5.58 -5.58
C ARG A 226 -16.13 5.87 -6.28
N ALA A 227 -15.57 4.88 -6.98
CA ALA A 227 -14.40 5.07 -7.83
C ALA A 227 -14.67 6.08 -8.96
N CYS A 228 -15.82 5.99 -9.64
CA CYS A 228 -16.24 6.97 -10.64
C CYS A 228 -16.40 8.38 -10.03
N ARG A 229 -16.95 8.48 -8.82
CA ARG A 229 -17.07 9.77 -8.12
C ARG A 229 -15.71 10.39 -7.83
N LEU A 230 -14.74 9.59 -7.37
CA LEU A 230 -13.37 10.06 -7.15
C LEU A 230 -12.69 10.45 -8.47
N ALA A 231 -12.82 9.61 -9.52
CA ALA A 231 -12.26 9.90 -10.84
C ALA A 231 -12.77 11.24 -11.40
N ALA A 232 -14.06 11.56 -11.18
CA ALA A 232 -14.65 12.83 -11.60
C ALA A 232 -14.12 14.07 -10.82
N MET A 233 -13.42 13.87 -9.71
CA MET A 233 -12.75 14.95 -8.96
C MET A 233 -11.37 15.28 -9.51
N ARG A 234 -10.76 14.37 -10.29
CA ARG A 234 -9.46 14.58 -10.94
C ARG A 234 -9.56 15.63 -12.03
N LYS A 235 -8.52 16.44 -12.16
CA LYS A 235 -8.43 17.55 -13.15
C LYS A 235 -7.65 17.18 -14.41
N ARG A 236 -7.70 15.90 -14.79
CA ARG A 236 -7.03 15.44 -16.02
C ARG A 236 -7.83 15.75 -17.26
#